data_d6ed95df387f0829009a9ffc25e86192
#
_entry.id   d6ed95df387f0829009a9ffc25e86192
#
_cell.length_a   1.000
_cell.length_b   1.000
_cell.length_c   1.000
_cell.angle_alpha   90.00
_cell.angle_beta   90.00
_cell.angle_gamma   90.00
#
_symmetry.space_group_name_H-M   'P 1'
#
loop_
_entity.id
_entity.type
_entity.pdbx_description
1 polymer ?
#
loop_
_entity_poly.entity_id
_entity_poly.type
_entity_poly.pdbx_seq_one_letter_code
_entity_poly.pdbx_strand_id
1 'polypeptide(L)'
;MSTDASHSSNSASARQCAAAYAVALVVMGVLDALWLGVVASGFYAEQMGALMTDSIRPVPALLFYLLYPLAIVGLALNPVPATRQVAVLRSAALGLTAYGVYDLSNLATLRGWSVPLTLVDMAWGTLATGVAGALAYRWGLSKR
;
A
#
# COMPACT_ATOMS: atom_id res chain seq x y z
N MET A 1 -20.25 4.76 -42.62
CA MET A 1 -20.32 3.59 -41.74
C MET A 1 -19.45 3.92 -40.52
N SER A 2 -20.05 4.63 -39.56
CA SER A 2 -19.36 5.11 -38.34
C SER A 2 -19.36 3.98 -37.31
N THR A 3 -18.23 3.42 -37.02
CA THR A 3 -18.05 2.50 -35.88
C THR A 3 -17.73 3.35 -34.65
N ASP A 4 -18.76 3.82 -33.99
CA ASP A 4 -18.66 4.34 -32.61
C ASP A 4 -18.38 3.16 -31.68
N ALA A 5 -17.10 2.82 -31.52
CA ALA A 5 -16.66 1.97 -30.43
C ALA A 5 -16.72 2.79 -29.14
N SER A 6 -17.88 2.76 -28.49
CA SER A 6 -18.03 3.28 -27.15
C SER A 6 -17.07 2.52 -26.22
N HIS A 7 -15.89 3.09 -25.96
CA HIS A 7 -15.06 2.71 -24.84
C HIS A 7 -15.83 3.00 -23.56
N SER A 8 -16.62 2.04 -23.10
CA SER A 8 -17.14 2.08 -21.75
C SER A 8 -15.94 2.04 -20.81
N SER A 9 -15.49 3.21 -20.34
CA SER A 9 -14.47 3.31 -19.31
C SER A 9 -14.97 2.51 -18.11
N ASN A 10 -14.23 1.47 -17.74
CA ASN A 10 -14.54 0.61 -16.60
C ASN A 10 -14.21 1.38 -15.30
N SER A 11 -14.89 2.52 -15.11
CA SER A 11 -14.71 3.41 -13.98
C SER A 11 -15.61 2.99 -12.82
N ALA A 12 -15.07 2.97 -11.62
CA ALA A 12 -15.83 2.71 -10.41
C ALA A 12 -16.73 3.92 -10.07
N SER A 13 -17.89 3.67 -9.49
CA SER A 13 -18.72 4.73 -8.92
C SER A 13 -18.04 5.32 -7.67
N ALA A 14 -18.39 6.56 -7.30
CA ALA A 14 -17.87 7.21 -6.10
C ALA A 14 -18.10 6.36 -4.83
N ARG A 15 -19.26 5.68 -4.74
CA ARG A 15 -19.57 4.78 -3.62
C ARG A 15 -18.64 3.57 -3.60
N GLN A 16 -18.33 2.98 -4.75
CA GLN A 16 -17.39 1.87 -4.85
C GLN A 16 -15.97 2.30 -4.48
N CYS A 17 -15.53 3.46 -4.95
CA CYS A 17 -14.22 4.02 -4.57
C CYS A 17 -14.13 4.28 -3.06
N ALA A 18 -15.18 4.84 -2.45
CA ALA A 18 -15.23 5.07 -1.00
C ALA A 18 -15.19 3.75 -0.22
N ALA A 19 -15.91 2.73 -0.67
CA ALA A 19 -15.88 1.41 -0.05
C ALA A 19 -14.49 0.75 -0.19
N ALA A 20 -13.88 0.81 -1.37
CA ALA A 20 -12.54 0.30 -1.61
C ALA A 20 -11.49 1.01 -0.74
N TYR A 21 -11.60 2.33 -0.61
CA TYR A 21 -10.75 3.13 0.27
C TYR A 21 -10.88 2.71 1.74
N ALA A 22 -12.10 2.59 2.24
CA ALA A 22 -12.34 2.18 3.62
C ALA A 22 -11.76 0.78 3.91
N VAL A 23 -11.93 -0.17 2.97
CA VAL A 23 -11.33 -1.50 3.10
C VAL A 23 -9.80 -1.43 3.09
N ALA A 24 -9.21 -0.70 2.14
CA ALA A 24 -7.75 -0.55 2.08
C ALA A 24 -7.18 0.08 3.35
N LEU A 25 -7.84 1.13 3.88
CA LEU A 25 -7.46 1.80 5.13
C LEU A 25 -7.46 0.84 6.32
N VAL A 26 -8.54 0.09 6.50
CA VAL A 26 -8.66 -0.86 7.61
C VAL A 26 -7.64 -1.99 7.48
N VAL A 27 -7.49 -2.55 6.29
CA VAL A 27 -6.55 -3.66 6.04
C VAL A 27 -5.12 -3.22 6.28
N MET A 28 -4.69 -2.07 5.73
CA MET A 28 -3.34 -1.53 5.98
C MET A 28 -3.12 -1.27 7.47
N GLY A 29 -4.05 -0.60 8.14
CA GLY A 29 -3.93 -0.33 9.58
C GLY A 29 -3.80 -1.59 10.43
N VAL A 30 -4.59 -2.64 10.14
CA VAL A 30 -4.49 -3.92 10.85
C VAL A 30 -3.18 -4.64 10.55
N LEU A 31 -2.79 -4.71 9.28
CA LEU A 31 -1.54 -5.38 8.88
C LEU A 31 -0.31 -4.70 9.51
N ASP A 32 -0.24 -3.38 9.46
CA ASP A 32 0.88 -2.64 10.04
C ASP A 32 0.89 -2.70 11.58
N ALA A 33 -0.28 -2.64 12.22
CA ALA A 33 -0.36 -2.80 13.68
C ALA A 33 0.16 -4.17 14.13
N LEU A 34 -0.16 -5.23 13.40
CA LEU A 34 0.35 -6.58 13.67
C LEU A 34 1.84 -6.70 13.36
N TRP A 35 2.27 -6.19 12.20
CA TRP A 35 3.66 -6.28 11.77
C TRP A 35 4.60 -5.48 12.66
N LEU A 36 4.36 -4.17 12.75
CA LEU A 36 5.21 -3.25 13.49
C LEU A 36 5.04 -3.38 15.01
N GLY A 37 3.83 -3.71 15.48
CA GLY A 37 3.55 -3.81 16.90
C GLY A 37 3.90 -5.16 17.52
N VAL A 38 3.85 -6.25 16.76
CA VAL A 38 3.99 -7.61 17.30
C VAL A 38 5.10 -8.39 16.61
N VAL A 39 5.04 -8.53 15.26
CA VAL A 39 5.89 -9.49 14.55
C VAL A 39 7.31 -8.99 14.37
N ALA A 40 7.48 -7.76 13.95
CA ALA A 40 8.77 -7.21 13.55
C ALA A 40 9.27 -6.06 14.44
N SER A 41 8.61 -5.76 15.56
CA SER A 41 8.97 -4.65 16.45
C SER A 41 10.42 -4.71 16.94
N GLY A 42 10.89 -5.88 17.37
CA GLY A 42 12.28 -6.09 17.82
C GLY A 42 13.27 -5.93 16.67
N PHE A 43 12.96 -6.46 15.49
CA PHE A 43 13.80 -6.31 14.30
C PHE A 43 13.99 -4.84 13.91
N TYR A 44 12.89 -4.07 13.83
CA TYR A 44 13.00 -2.64 13.50
C TYR A 44 13.75 -1.85 14.58
N ALA A 45 13.51 -2.14 15.86
CA ALA A 45 14.24 -1.49 16.94
C ALA A 45 15.76 -1.75 16.85
N GLU A 46 16.15 -2.99 16.56
CA GLU A 46 17.56 -3.36 16.39
C GLU A 46 18.18 -2.70 15.15
N GLN A 47 17.50 -2.76 14.01
CA GLN A 47 18.04 -2.27 12.74
C GLN A 47 18.06 -0.74 12.64
N MET A 48 17.09 -0.06 13.20
CA MET A 48 17.00 1.40 13.14
C MET A 48 17.74 2.09 14.29
N GLY A 49 17.79 1.47 15.47
CA GLY A 49 18.56 1.98 16.62
C GLY A 49 18.31 3.46 16.91
N ALA A 50 19.39 4.27 16.85
CA ALA A 50 19.32 5.71 17.10
C ALA A 50 18.52 6.52 16.06
N LEU A 51 18.10 5.92 14.95
CA LEU A 51 17.22 6.59 13.97
C LEU A 51 15.76 6.62 14.42
N MET A 52 15.37 5.75 15.37
CA MET A 52 14.00 5.75 15.89
C MET A 52 13.78 6.92 16.85
N THR A 53 12.57 7.47 16.80
CA THR A 53 12.14 8.48 17.78
C THR A 53 11.64 7.79 19.05
N ASP A 54 11.78 8.44 20.22
CA ASP A 54 11.27 7.91 21.50
C ASP A 54 9.73 7.84 21.56
N SER A 55 9.05 8.58 20.68
CA SER A 55 7.59 8.59 20.58
C SER A 55 7.11 8.75 19.16
N ILE A 56 6.02 8.07 18.82
CA ILE A 56 5.39 8.18 17.51
C ILE A 56 4.87 9.61 17.30
N ARG A 57 5.21 10.20 16.17
CA ARG A 57 4.67 11.48 15.72
C ARG A 57 3.31 11.25 15.05
N PRO A 58 2.18 11.71 15.66
CA PRO A 58 0.86 11.31 15.20
C PRO A 58 0.49 11.91 13.83
N VAL A 59 0.94 13.11 13.51
CA VAL A 59 0.57 13.79 12.27
C VAL A 59 1.11 13.08 11.03
N PRO A 60 2.43 12.78 10.90
CA PRO A 60 2.93 12.00 9.78
C PRO A 60 2.31 10.61 9.67
N ALA A 61 2.09 9.92 10.80
CA ALA A 61 1.46 8.61 10.81
C ALA A 61 0.01 8.67 10.28
N LEU A 62 -0.78 9.64 10.73
CA LEU A 62 -2.15 9.83 10.24
C LEU A 62 -2.17 10.16 8.74
N LEU A 63 -1.29 11.06 8.28
CA LEU A 63 -1.19 11.39 6.86
C LEU A 63 -0.84 10.18 6.01
N PHE A 64 0.10 9.34 6.45
CA PHE A 64 0.43 8.09 5.77
C PHE A 64 -0.80 7.20 5.63
N TYR A 65 -1.52 6.91 6.74
CA TYR A 65 -2.69 6.05 6.70
C TYR A 65 -3.87 6.63 5.91
N LEU A 66 -3.97 7.94 5.77
CA LEU A 66 -5.00 8.54 4.93
C LEU A 66 -4.61 8.58 3.44
N LEU A 67 -3.36 8.89 3.14
CA LEU A 67 -2.90 9.10 1.76
C LEU A 67 -2.57 7.79 1.03
N TYR A 68 -1.98 6.81 1.73
CA TYR A 68 -1.54 5.58 1.07
C TYR A 68 -2.70 4.73 0.53
N PRO A 69 -3.82 4.52 1.26
CA PRO A 69 -5.01 3.88 0.70
C PRO A 69 -5.62 4.64 -0.49
N LEU A 70 -5.53 5.97 -0.53
CA LEU A 70 -5.92 6.75 -1.71
C LEU A 70 -5.05 6.40 -2.93
N ALA A 71 -3.73 6.24 -2.73
CA ALA A 71 -2.84 5.80 -3.79
C ALA A 71 -3.18 4.38 -4.27
N ILE A 72 -3.50 3.44 -3.38
CA ILE A 72 -3.95 2.09 -3.75
C ILE A 72 -5.18 2.17 -4.65
N VAL A 73 -6.21 2.90 -4.24
CA VAL A 73 -7.45 3.00 -5.03
C VAL A 73 -7.25 3.80 -6.32
N GLY A 74 -6.56 4.93 -6.25
CA GLY A 74 -6.39 5.85 -7.38
C GLY A 74 -5.41 5.36 -8.45
N LEU A 75 -4.34 4.68 -8.05
CA LEU A 75 -3.24 4.29 -8.96
C LEU A 75 -3.27 2.80 -9.32
N ALA A 76 -3.54 1.92 -8.35
CA ALA A 76 -3.52 0.48 -8.61
C ALA A 76 -4.88 -0.07 -9.04
N LEU A 77 -5.98 0.48 -8.51
CA LEU A 77 -7.32 -0.02 -8.74
C LEU A 77 -8.16 0.83 -9.71
N ASN A 78 -7.60 1.88 -10.26
CA ASN A 78 -8.24 2.71 -11.28
C ASN A 78 -7.34 2.79 -12.54
N PRO A 79 -7.87 2.47 -13.76
CA PRO A 79 -9.20 1.90 -14.03
C PRO A 79 -9.40 0.54 -13.34
N VAL A 80 -10.67 0.20 -13.07
CA VAL A 80 -11.01 -1.02 -12.33
C VAL A 80 -10.37 -2.24 -13.00
N PRO A 81 -9.57 -3.03 -12.26
CA PRO A 81 -8.91 -4.21 -12.80
C PRO A 81 -9.91 -5.24 -13.33
N ALA A 82 -9.58 -5.92 -14.41
CA ALA A 82 -10.43 -6.94 -15.01
C ALA A 82 -10.59 -8.18 -14.09
N THR A 83 -9.57 -8.48 -13.31
CA THR A 83 -9.54 -9.64 -12.41
C THR A 83 -8.90 -9.29 -11.08
N ARG A 84 -9.16 -10.14 -10.06
CA ARG A 84 -8.48 -10.04 -8.76
C ARG A 84 -6.96 -10.17 -8.88
N GLN A 85 -6.47 -11.03 -9.79
CA GLN A 85 -5.03 -11.18 -10.00
C GLN A 85 -4.39 -9.89 -10.49
N VAL A 86 -5.03 -9.19 -11.43
CA VAL A 86 -4.57 -7.88 -11.90
C VAL A 86 -4.58 -6.85 -10.78
N ALA A 87 -5.61 -6.85 -9.91
CA ALA A 87 -5.66 -5.98 -8.74
C ALA A 87 -4.48 -6.25 -7.79
N VAL A 88 -4.20 -7.51 -7.47
CA VAL A 88 -3.06 -7.93 -6.64
C VAL A 88 -1.74 -7.46 -7.24
N LEU A 89 -1.51 -7.75 -8.52
CA LEU A 89 -0.23 -7.44 -9.18
C LEU A 89 0.01 -5.92 -9.26
N ARG A 90 -1.01 -5.13 -9.61
CA ARG A 90 -0.88 -3.67 -9.65
C ARG A 90 -0.61 -3.09 -8.26
N SER A 91 -1.31 -3.58 -7.25
CA SER A 91 -1.14 -3.12 -5.87
C SER A 91 0.22 -3.55 -5.30
N ALA A 92 0.65 -4.78 -5.55
CA ALA A 92 1.97 -5.25 -5.15
C ALA A 92 3.10 -4.46 -5.84
N ALA A 93 2.96 -4.15 -7.13
CA ALA A 93 3.90 -3.30 -7.86
C ALA A 93 3.94 -1.88 -7.28
N LEU A 94 2.78 -1.29 -6.92
CA LEU A 94 2.74 -0.01 -6.22
C LEU A 94 3.47 -0.07 -4.88
N GLY A 95 3.24 -1.13 -4.09
CA GLY A 95 3.92 -1.35 -2.80
C GLY A 95 5.43 -1.47 -2.98
N LEU A 96 5.88 -2.32 -3.91
CA LEU A 96 7.29 -2.47 -4.22
C LEU A 96 7.95 -1.14 -4.63
N THR A 97 7.27 -0.35 -5.45
CA THR A 97 7.79 0.94 -5.89
C THR A 97 7.84 1.94 -4.75
N ALA A 98 6.77 2.09 -3.98
CA ALA A 98 6.69 3.08 -2.91
C ALA A 98 7.71 2.79 -1.80
N TYR A 99 7.74 1.55 -1.30
CA TYR A 99 8.70 1.13 -0.29
C TYR A 99 10.12 1.08 -0.87
N GLY A 100 10.30 0.61 -2.10
CA GLY A 100 11.60 0.61 -2.76
C GLY A 100 12.21 1.99 -2.90
N VAL A 101 11.45 2.99 -3.33
CA VAL A 101 11.94 4.38 -3.41
C VAL A 101 12.32 4.90 -2.03
N TYR A 102 11.50 4.66 -1.01
CA TYR A 102 11.78 5.05 0.37
C TYR A 102 13.05 4.37 0.90
N ASP A 103 13.09 3.04 0.85
CA ASP A 103 14.17 2.26 1.44
C ASP A 103 15.51 2.42 0.74
N LEU A 104 15.51 2.39 -0.60
CA LEU A 104 16.74 2.56 -1.37
C LEU A 104 17.31 3.97 -1.25
N SER A 105 16.45 5.00 -1.16
CA SER A 105 16.93 6.36 -0.91
C SER A 105 17.51 6.52 0.48
N ASN A 106 16.91 5.90 1.50
CA ASN A 106 17.46 5.88 2.86
C ASN A 106 18.78 5.11 2.94
N LEU A 107 18.85 3.93 2.29
CA LEU A 107 20.09 3.15 2.22
C LEU A 107 21.22 3.94 1.54
N ALA A 108 20.90 4.75 0.55
CA ALA A 108 21.88 5.57 -0.17
C ALA A 108 22.36 6.80 0.63
N THR A 109 21.55 7.33 1.54
CA THR A 109 21.78 8.66 2.12
C THR A 109 21.97 8.66 3.64
N LEU A 110 21.46 7.66 4.36
CA LEU A 110 21.50 7.61 5.82
C LEU A 110 22.58 6.65 6.34
N ARG A 111 23.39 7.17 7.27
CA ARG A 111 24.30 6.32 8.02
C ARG A 111 23.50 5.42 8.96
N GLY A 112 23.80 4.12 8.97
CA GLY A 112 23.15 3.15 9.85
C GLY A 112 21.86 2.54 9.29
N TRP A 113 21.40 2.99 8.12
CA TRP A 113 20.34 2.26 7.40
C TRP A 113 20.91 0.96 6.82
N SER A 114 20.27 -0.17 7.05
CA SER A 114 20.85 -1.48 6.72
C SER A 114 20.22 -2.13 5.49
N VAL A 115 20.99 -2.99 4.81
CA VAL A 115 20.45 -3.81 3.70
C VAL A 115 19.37 -4.78 4.18
N PRO A 116 19.50 -5.48 5.33
CA PRO A 116 18.41 -6.31 5.84
C PRO A 116 17.11 -5.54 6.07
N LEU A 117 17.18 -4.33 6.64
CA LEU A 117 16.00 -3.48 6.82
C LEU A 117 15.34 -3.16 5.50
N THR A 118 16.10 -2.69 4.52
CA THR A 118 15.64 -2.40 3.15
C THR A 118 14.90 -3.58 2.54
N LEU A 119 15.48 -4.78 2.56
CA LEU A 119 14.87 -5.96 1.93
C LEU A 119 13.60 -6.41 2.63
N VAL A 120 13.58 -6.40 3.96
CA VAL A 120 12.41 -6.80 4.76
C VAL A 120 11.27 -5.80 4.56
N ASP A 121 11.57 -4.51 4.59
CA ASP A 121 10.55 -3.47 4.45
C ASP A 121 9.95 -3.43 3.03
N MET A 122 10.78 -3.54 2.01
CA MET A 122 10.31 -3.68 0.62
C MET A 122 9.43 -4.91 0.41
N ALA A 123 9.82 -6.06 0.98
CA ALA A 123 9.03 -7.29 0.91
C ALA A 123 7.68 -7.12 1.65
N TRP A 124 7.71 -6.53 2.84
CA TRP A 124 6.51 -6.23 3.61
C TRP A 124 5.57 -5.29 2.85
N GLY A 125 6.06 -4.16 2.37
CA GLY A 125 5.27 -3.18 1.62
C GLY A 125 4.65 -3.75 0.36
N THR A 126 5.37 -4.63 -0.35
CA THR A 126 4.86 -5.37 -1.51
C THR A 126 3.69 -6.28 -1.12
N LEU A 127 3.87 -7.07 -0.07
CA LEU A 127 2.86 -8.01 0.42
C LEU A 127 1.63 -7.30 0.97
N ALA A 128 1.82 -6.36 1.90
CA ALA A 128 0.75 -5.65 2.57
C ALA A 128 -0.12 -4.86 1.58
N THR A 129 0.52 -4.15 0.63
CA THR A 129 -0.19 -3.40 -0.41
C THR A 129 -0.93 -4.33 -1.36
N GLY A 130 -0.33 -5.46 -1.74
CA GLY A 130 -0.98 -6.48 -2.56
C GLY A 130 -2.22 -7.07 -1.91
N VAL A 131 -2.15 -7.39 -0.62
CA VAL A 131 -3.29 -7.89 0.18
C VAL A 131 -4.37 -6.81 0.31
N ALA A 132 -3.99 -5.58 0.67
CA ALA A 132 -4.94 -4.48 0.80
C ALA A 132 -5.68 -4.20 -0.51
N GLY A 133 -4.96 -4.16 -1.63
CA GLY A 133 -5.56 -4.00 -2.96
C GLY A 133 -6.47 -5.15 -3.37
N ALA A 134 -6.10 -6.39 -3.06
CA ALA A 134 -6.92 -7.57 -3.33
C ALA A 134 -8.27 -7.53 -2.58
N LEU A 135 -8.24 -7.13 -1.32
CA LEU A 135 -9.43 -7.04 -0.48
C LEU A 135 -10.28 -5.82 -0.82
N ALA A 136 -9.65 -4.67 -1.09
CA ALA A 136 -10.32 -3.47 -1.58
C ALA A 136 -11.05 -3.72 -2.92
N TYR A 137 -10.40 -4.43 -3.85
CA TYR A 137 -11.03 -4.86 -5.09
C TYR A 137 -12.24 -5.77 -4.83
N ARG A 138 -12.06 -6.82 -4.00
CA ARG A 138 -13.10 -7.82 -3.72
C ARG A 138 -14.34 -7.20 -3.10
N TRP A 139 -14.18 -6.37 -2.09
CA TRP A 139 -15.31 -5.86 -1.28
C TRP A 139 -15.76 -4.46 -1.68
N GLY A 140 -14.91 -3.68 -2.36
CA GLY A 140 -15.25 -2.34 -2.81
C GLY A 140 -15.66 -2.24 -4.27
N LEU A 141 -14.95 -2.93 -5.17
CA LEU A 141 -15.05 -2.71 -6.62
C LEU A 141 -15.66 -3.88 -7.39
N SER A 142 -15.54 -5.11 -6.90
CA SER A 142 -16.09 -6.29 -7.59
C SER A 142 -17.61 -6.18 -7.68
N LYS A 143 -18.14 -6.28 -8.88
CA LYS A 143 -19.61 -6.41 -9.10
C LYS A 143 -20.06 -7.72 -8.45
N ARG A 144 -21.01 -7.64 -7.54
CA ARG A 144 -21.73 -8.79 -7.02
C ARG A 144 -22.69 -9.31 -8.08
#